data_3946c8ff0ada871671f1bf1f1606d6f7
#
_entry.id   3946c8ff0ada871671f1bf1f1606d6f7
#
_cell.length_a   1.000
_cell.length_b   1.000
_cell.length_c   1.000
_cell.angle_alpha   90.00
_cell.angle_beta   90.00
_cell.angle_gamma   90.00
#
_symmetry.space_group_name_H-M   'P 1'
#
loop_
_entity.id
_entity.type
_entity.pdbx_description
1 polymer ?
#
loop_
_entity_poly.entity_id
_entity_poly.type
_entity_poly.pdbx_seq_one_letter_code
_entity_poly.pdbx_strand_id
1 'polypeptide(L)'
;MQHRQLGRTGVHVSPLCLGTMNFGSATAEDESIRIIERALDAGINFLDTANVYNAGESERILGKALKQIGGRDQIVLATKVFSPVGKDLNARGGSRFHIIQACEDSLRRLGVDHIDLYQLHRPALNIPQDETLRAFDDLVRAGKVRYIGASTFPSWAVMEALAISEKYGLNRYVSEQPPYNLLDRRIENELLPLCERYQLAVLPWSPVAGGVLTGRYTPDDLRPEGSRAQRWGARFETRVTPRGLEVAAEVAKMAEEREMSTSQLALLWVKDQPLITAPIYGPRTLAHLEDALPVLEMSLADEDRPLFDALVHPGNAVADFHDSNNWMKARVAITPSLASRR
;
A
#
# COMPACT_ATOMS: atom_id res chain seq x y z
N MET A 1 -3.82 -15.33 -15.71
CA MET A 1 -3.79 -14.01 -15.00
C MET A 1 -3.96 -12.88 -15.99
N GLN A 2 -4.86 -11.93 -15.71
CA GLN A 2 -5.08 -10.74 -16.54
C GLN A 2 -4.37 -9.54 -15.92
N HIS A 3 -3.43 -8.92 -16.66
CA HIS A 3 -2.75 -7.70 -16.22
C HIS A 3 -3.69 -6.49 -16.28
N ARG A 4 -3.44 -5.51 -15.43
CA ARG A 4 -4.22 -4.27 -15.31
C ARG A 4 -3.36 -3.05 -15.62
N GLN A 5 -3.94 -2.05 -16.23
CA GLN A 5 -3.24 -0.80 -16.55
C GLN A 5 -2.97 0.01 -15.27
N LEU A 6 -1.78 0.56 -15.14
CA LEU A 6 -1.39 1.42 -14.01
C LEU A 6 -1.96 2.84 -14.22
N GLY A 7 -3.22 3.04 -13.83
CA GLY A 7 -3.93 4.30 -14.04
C GLY A 7 -3.96 4.67 -15.52
N ARG A 8 -3.68 5.94 -15.84
CA ARG A 8 -3.66 6.45 -17.22
C ARG A 8 -2.36 6.20 -18.00
N THR A 9 -1.43 5.44 -17.43
CA THR A 9 -0.15 5.15 -18.10
C THR A 9 -0.30 4.01 -19.10
N GLY A 10 0.69 3.81 -19.96
CA GLY A 10 0.75 2.63 -20.85
C GLY A 10 1.33 1.37 -20.17
N VAL A 11 1.58 1.41 -18.86
CA VAL A 11 2.20 0.29 -18.12
C VAL A 11 1.14 -0.68 -17.63
N HIS A 12 1.41 -1.98 -17.76
CA HIS A 12 0.56 -3.04 -17.26
C HIS A 12 1.22 -3.77 -16.09
N VAL A 13 0.46 -3.97 -15.02
CA VAL A 13 0.90 -4.65 -13.80
C VAL A 13 0.04 -5.87 -13.50
N SER A 14 0.60 -6.82 -12.77
CA SER A 14 -0.14 -7.96 -12.23
C SER A 14 -1.27 -7.49 -11.29
N PRO A 15 -2.38 -8.25 -11.18
CA PRO A 15 -3.51 -7.86 -10.31
C PRO A 15 -3.23 -7.99 -8.82
N LEU A 16 -2.02 -8.44 -8.46
CA LEU A 16 -1.44 -8.37 -7.11
C LEU A 16 -0.07 -7.71 -7.20
N CYS A 17 0.26 -6.89 -6.19
CA CYS A 17 1.58 -6.31 -5.98
C CYS A 17 2.27 -7.00 -4.79
N LEU A 18 3.53 -7.41 -4.94
CA LEU A 18 4.32 -7.96 -3.84
C LEU A 18 4.83 -6.81 -2.94
N GLY A 19 4.35 -6.76 -1.70
CA GLY A 19 4.81 -5.82 -0.68
C GLY A 19 5.96 -6.38 0.16
N THR A 20 7.01 -5.61 0.33
CA THR A 20 8.27 -6.05 0.97
C THR A 20 8.50 -5.50 2.37
N MET A 21 7.49 -4.92 3.03
CA MET A 21 7.63 -4.28 4.35
C MET A 21 8.18 -5.20 5.45
N ASN A 22 7.99 -6.52 5.32
CA ASN A 22 8.45 -7.50 6.29
C ASN A 22 9.92 -7.93 6.09
N PHE A 23 10.51 -7.65 4.93
CA PHE A 23 11.85 -8.12 4.55
C PHE A 23 12.94 -7.42 5.35
N GLY A 24 13.89 -8.20 5.86
CA GLY A 24 14.94 -7.72 6.76
C GLY A 24 14.49 -7.50 8.20
N SER A 25 13.28 -7.97 8.59
CA SER A 25 12.82 -7.96 9.99
C SER A 25 12.05 -9.22 10.34
N ALA A 26 10.75 -9.28 10.05
CA ALA A 26 9.92 -10.47 10.31
C ALA A 26 10.20 -11.62 9.31
N THR A 27 10.84 -11.31 8.19
CA THR A 27 11.25 -12.25 7.14
C THR A 27 12.76 -12.07 6.92
N ALA A 28 13.53 -13.14 7.12
CA ALA A 28 14.97 -13.14 6.89
C ALA A 28 15.31 -12.92 5.40
N GLU A 29 16.55 -12.54 5.11
CA GLU A 29 16.99 -12.22 3.75
C GLU A 29 16.78 -13.38 2.79
N ASP A 30 17.24 -14.59 3.12
CA ASP A 30 17.13 -15.76 2.24
C ASP A 30 15.67 -16.13 1.93
N GLU A 31 14.78 -16.05 2.93
CA GLU A 31 13.36 -16.26 2.74
C GLU A 31 12.74 -15.15 1.88
N SER A 32 13.17 -13.90 2.08
CA SER A 32 12.72 -12.76 1.28
C SER A 32 13.08 -12.93 -0.20
N ILE A 33 14.30 -13.39 -0.51
CA ILE A 33 14.75 -13.65 -1.88
C ILE A 33 13.91 -14.76 -2.51
N ARG A 34 13.68 -15.88 -1.81
CA ARG A 34 12.82 -16.98 -2.29
C ARG A 34 11.38 -16.52 -2.56
N ILE A 35 10.84 -15.65 -1.70
CA ILE A 35 9.50 -15.06 -1.91
C ILE A 35 9.48 -14.21 -3.19
N ILE A 36 10.52 -13.38 -3.42
CA ILE A 36 10.62 -12.55 -4.64
C ILE A 36 10.70 -13.44 -5.89
N GLU A 37 11.61 -14.41 -5.90
CA GLU A 37 11.78 -15.38 -7.01
C GLU A 37 10.45 -16.04 -7.34
N ARG A 38 9.81 -16.63 -6.33
CA ARG A 38 8.54 -17.34 -6.52
C ARG A 38 7.40 -16.43 -6.99
N ALA A 39 7.35 -15.19 -6.53
CA ALA A 39 6.36 -14.21 -6.99
C ALA A 39 6.55 -13.85 -8.47
N LEU A 40 7.80 -13.62 -8.88
CA LEU A 40 8.14 -13.36 -10.29
C LEU A 40 7.83 -14.56 -11.19
N ASP A 41 8.16 -15.77 -10.75
CA ASP A 41 7.85 -17.02 -11.46
C ASP A 41 6.33 -17.23 -11.63
N ALA A 42 5.53 -16.75 -10.68
CA ALA A 42 4.08 -16.75 -10.77
C ALA A 42 3.50 -15.62 -11.66
N GLY A 43 4.37 -14.76 -12.22
CA GLY A 43 3.99 -13.67 -13.11
C GLY A 43 3.63 -12.37 -12.39
N ILE A 44 3.88 -12.23 -11.06
CA ILE A 44 3.76 -10.96 -10.37
C ILE A 44 4.92 -10.07 -10.81
N ASN A 45 4.64 -9.05 -11.62
CA ASN A 45 5.63 -8.11 -12.13
C ASN A 45 5.69 -6.79 -11.38
N PHE A 46 4.91 -6.61 -10.31
CA PHE A 46 4.81 -5.37 -9.54
C PHE A 46 5.30 -5.58 -8.11
N LEU A 47 6.38 -4.87 -7.74
CA LEU A 47 7.04 -4.96 -6.44
C LEU A 47 7.00 -3.61 -5.74
N ASP A 48 6.58 -3.57 -4.47
CA ASP A 48 6.45 -2.36 -3.66
C ASP A 48 7.29 -2.42 -2.40
N THR A 49 8.17 -1.44 -2.21
CA THR A 49 8.99 -1.23 -1.02
C THR A 49 8.87 0.21 -0.49
N ALA A 50 9.72 0.63 0.43
CA ALA A 50 9.90 2.02 0.88
C ALA A 50 11.28 2.21 1.52
N ASN A 51 11.83 3.42 1.42
CA ASN A 51 13.12 3.77 2.01
C ASN A 51 13.18 3.55 3.53
N VAL A 52 12.06 3.67 4.21
CA VAL A 52 11.97 3.53 5.68
C VAL A 52 11.80 2.07 6.14
N TYR A 53 11.45 1.14 5.25
CA TYR A 53 11.22 -0.25 5.65
C TYR A 53 12.50 -0.88 6.18
N ASN A 54 12.46 -1.20 7.49
CA ASN A 54 13.59 -1.76 8.21
C ASN A 54 14.89 -0.96 8.02
N ALA A 55 14.77 0.38 8.10
CA ALA A 55 15.90 1.32 7.92
C ALA A 55 16.62 1.18 6.56
N GLY A 56 15.88 0.86 5.50
CA GLY A 56 16.40 0.67 4.14
C GLY A 56 16.83 -0.76 3.82
N GLU A 57 16.74 -1.69 4.77
CA GLU A 57 17.14 -3.08 4.56
C GLU A 57 16.22 -3.79 3.55
N SER A 58 14.93 -3.48 3.56
CA SER A 58 13.99 -4.00 2.56
C SER A 58 14.42 -3.65 1.12
N GLU A 59 14.88 -2.42 0.87
CA GLU A 59 15.41 -2.02 -0.45
C GLU A 59 16.71 -2.74 -0.79
N ARG A 60 17.64 -2.96 0.18
CA ARG A 60 18.89 -3.70 -0.06
C ARG A 60 18.64 -5.16 -0.43
N ILE A 61 17.76 -5.83 0.30
CA ILE A 61 17.36 -7.22 0.00
C ILE A 61 16.73 -7.32 -1.39
N LEU A 62 15.81 -6.38 -1.70
CA LEU A 62 15.17 -6.35 -3.01
C LEU A 62 16.20 -6.11 -4.13
N GLY A 63 17.11 -5.16 -3.95
CA GLY A 63 18.21 -4.90 -4.90
C GLY A 63 19.12 -6.12 -5.12
N LYS A 64 19.45 -6.83 -4.04
CA LYS A 64 20.24 -8.08 -4.11
C LYS A 64 19.48 -9.17 -4.90
N ALA A 65 18.18 -9.37 -4.63
CA ALA A 65 17.35 -10.31 -5.35
C ALA A 65 17.27 -9.95 -6.85
N LEU A 66 16.99 -8.70 -7.20
CA LEU A 66 16.92 -8.24 -8.59
C LEU A 66 18.23 -8.46 -9.35
N LYS A 67 19.37 -8.27 -8.69
CA LYS A 67 20.69 -8.55 -9.28
C LYS A 67 20.92 -10.03 -9.53
N GLN A 68 20.45 -10.90 -8.65
CA GLN A 68 20.61 -12.36 -8.76
C GLN A 68 19.69 -12.96 -9.83
N ILE A 69 18.42 -12.52 -9.83
CA ILE A 69 17.39 -13.06 -10.71
C ILE A 69 17.52 -12.49 -12.15
N GLY A 70 17.90 -11.22 -12.27
CA GLY A 70 17.89 -10.50 -13.54
C GLY A 70 16.49 -10.03 -13.93
N GLY A 71 16.28 -9.69 -15.21
CA GLY A 71 14.96 -9.32 -15.74
C GLY A 71 14.39 -8.00 -15.22
N ARG A 72 15.24 -7.05 -14.76
CA ARG A 72 14.81 -5.76 -14.20
C ARG A 72 13.81 -5.01 -15.09
N ASP A 73 13.97 -5.08 -16.41
CA ASP A 73 13.13 -4.39 -17.38
C ASP A 73 11.71 -4.98 -17.50
N GLN A 74 11.47 -6.15 -16.93
CA GLN A 74 10.15 -6.80 -16.89
C GLN A 74 9.39 -6.49 -15.60
N ILE A 75 10.00 -5.74 -14.67
CA ILE A 75 9.49 -5.49 -13.32
C ILE A 75 9.13 -4.02 -13.17
N VAL A 76 7.93 -3.76 -12.67
CA VAL A 76 7.51 -2.43 -12.20
C VAL A 76 7.90 -2.30 -10.73
N LEU A 77 8.95 -1.53 -10.47
CA LEU A 77 9.52 -1.34 -9.14
C LEU A 77 9.03 -0.04 -8.51
N ALA A 78 8.30 -0.17 -7.39
CA ALA A 78 7.84 0.97 -6.61
C ALA A 78 8.62 1.11 -5.29
N THR A 79 8.99 2.34 -4.95
CA THR A 79 9.44 2.69 -3.60
C THR A 79 8.86 4.03 -3.15
N LYS A 80 9.12 4.43 -1.89
CA LYS A 80 8.47 5.58 -1.27
C LYS A 80 9.45 6.42 -0.46
N VAL A 81 9.13 7.72 -0.32
CA VAL A 81 9.85 8.71 0.48
C VAL A 81 8.89 9.44 1.41
N PHE A 82 9.28 9.71 2.63
CA PHE A 82 8.64 10.63 3.59
C PHE A 82 9.19 10.46 5.01
N SER A 83 9.11 9.24 5.55
CA SER A 83 9.47 8.96 6.94
C SER A 83 10.97 9.16 7.16
N PRO A 84 11.41 9.55 8.37
CA PRO A 84 12.82 9.79 8.63
C PRO A 84 13.66 8.53 8.41
N VAL A 85 14.76 8.71 7.69
CA VAL A 85 15.81 7.71 7.53
C VAL A 85 17.10 8.32 8.09
N GLY A 86 17.45 7.92 9.31
CA GLY A 86 18.54 8.53 10.05
C GLY A 86 18.11 9.61 11.03
N LYS A 87 19.10 10.38 11.56
CA LYS A 87 18.91 11.35 12.66
C LYS A 87 18.83 12.81 12.18
N ASP A 88 19.18 13.08 10.93
CA ASP A 88 19.19 14.45 10.39
C ASP A 88 17.79 15.05 10.37
N LEU A 89 17.71 16.34 10.75
CA LEU A 89 16.43 17.06 10.82
C LEU A 89 15.74 17.16 9.46
N ASN A 90 16.53 17.28 8.37
CA ASN A 90 16.03 17.42 7.01
C ASN A 90 15.86 16.06 6.29
N ALA A 91 16.27 14.94 6.89
CA ALA A 91 16.13 13.61 6.31
C ALA A 91 14.71 13.04 6.49
N ARG A 92 13.69 13.87 6.22
CA ARG A 92 12.26 13.52 6.36
C ARG A 92 11.34 14.45 5.57
N GLY A 93 10.10 13.99 5.38
CA GLY A 93 9.01 14.80 4.80
C GLY A 93 9.01 14.85 3.28
N GLY A 94 8.25 15.80 2.75
CA GLY A 94 8.03 16.01 1.31
C GLY A 94 8.82 17.20 0.75
N SER A 95 9.86 17.70 1.44
CA SER A 95 10.66 18.81 0.93
C SER A 95 11.49 18.38 -0.29
N ARG A 96 11.71 19.33 -1.18
CA ARG A 96 12.60 19.13 -2.33
C ARG A 96 13.97 18.60 -1.90
N PHE A 97 14.53 19.18 -0.84
CA PHE A 97 15.84 18.77 -0.29
C PHE A 97 15.86 17.28 0.04
N HIS A 98 14.83 16.79 0.76
CA HIS A 98 14.78 15.38 1.16
C HIS A 98 14.43 14.45 0.02
N ILE A 99 13.47 14.79 -0.83
CA ILE A 99 12.99 13.92 -1.92
C ILE A 99 14.13 13.55 -2.87
N ILE A 100 14.93 14.53 -3.28
CA ILE A 100 16.03 14.29 -4.23
C ILE A 100 17.10 13.40 -3.59
N GLN A 101 17.55 13.72 -2.36
CA GLN A 101 18.54 12.92 -1.69
C GLN A 101 18.06 11.50 -1.38
N ALA A 102 16.81 11.36 -0.94
CA ALA A 102 16.22 10.06 -0.64
C ALA A 102 16.07 9.18 -1.89
N CYS A 103 15.79 9.77 -3.06
CA CYS A 103 15.77 9.05 -4.32
C CYS A 103 17.14 8.46 -4.66
N GLU A 104 18.20 9.27 -4.58
CA GLU A 104 19.59 8.80 -4.81
C GLU A 104 19.97 7.67 -3.86
N ASP A 105 19.56 7.80 -2.60
CA ASP A 105 19.83 6.78 -1.58
C ASP A 105 19.06 5.48 -1.87
N SER A 106 17.82 5.57 -2.34
CA SER A 106 17.01 4.42 -2.73
C SER A 106 17.58 3.73 -3.97
N LEU A 107 17.96 4.47 -5.00
CA LEU A 107 18.63 3.94 -6.20
C LEU A 107 19.90 3.15 -5.84
N ARG A 108 20.73 3.69 -4.91
CA ARG A 108 21.94 3.01 -4.43
C ARG A 108 21.63 1.73 -3.66
N ARG A 109 20.61 1.73 -2.76
CA ARG A 109 20.22 0.53 -2.00
C ARG A 109 19.62 -0.54 -2.88
N LEU A 110 18.78 -0.14 -3.84
CA LEU A 110 18.16 -1.03 -4.83
C LEU A 110 19.15 -1.52 -5.91
N GLY A 111 20.25 -0.80 -6.12
CA GLY A 111 21.24 -1.13 -7.15
C GLY A 111 20.66 -0.99 -8.57
N VAL A 112 19.81 -0.01 -8.81
CA VAL A 112 19.14 0.25 -10.09
C VAL A 112 19.34 1.69 -10.56
N ASP A 113 19.23 1.92 -11.87
CA ASP A 113 19.39 3.24 -12.47
C ASP A 113 18.13 4.09 -12.39
N HIS A 114 16.96 3.46 -12.28
CA HIS A 114 15.68 4.15 -12.17
C HIS A 114 14.66 3.39 -11.33
N ILE A 115 13.71 4.14 -10.79
CA ILE A 115 12.51 3.68 -10.09
C ILE A 115 11.33 3.85 -11.04
N ASP A 116 10.47 2.83 -11.18
CA ASP A 116 9.32 2.91 -12.07
C ASP A 116 8.19 3.73 -11.46
N LEU A 117 7.91 3.55 -10.14
CA LEU A 117 6.91 4.33 -9.42
C LEU A 117 7.48 4.86 -8.11
N TYR A 118 7.71 6.18 -8.01
CA TYR A 118 8.20 6.82 -6.80
C TYR A 118 7.06 7.55 -6.09
N GLN A 119 6.79 7.18 -4.84
CA GLN A 119 5.59 7.60 -4.13
C GLN A 119 5.90 8.48 -2.92
N LEU A 120 5.12 9.54 -2.72
CA LEU A 120 5.11 10.22 -1.42
C LEU A 120 4.34 9.37 -0.42
N HIS A 121 5.06 8.82 0.58
CA HIS A 121 4.54 7.81 1.50
C HIS A 121 3.42 8.32 2.43
N ARG A 122 3.42 9.64 2.69
CA ARG A 122 2.39 10.33 3.48
C ARG A 122 2.26 11.76 3.00
N PRO A 123 1.11 12.40 3.14
CA PRO A 123 0.96 13.80 2.79
C PRO A 123 1.85 14.69 3.67
N ALA A 124 2.58 15.60 3.03
CA ALA A 124 3.42 16.60 3.69
C ALA A 124 2.64 17.91 3.86
N LEU A 125 1.62 17.91 4.71
CA LEU A 125 0.68 19.03 4.83
C LEU A 125 1.28 20.35 5.41
N ASN A 126 2.50 20.30 5.89
CA ASN A 126 3.28 21.47 6.35
C ASN A 126 4.26 21.99 5.28
N ILE A 127 4.26 21.40 4.09
CA ILE A 127 5.10 21.78 2.96
C ILE A 127 4.17 22.10 1.79
N PRO A 128 4.37 23.21 1.05
CA PRO A 128 3.60 23.48 -0.15
C PRO A 128 3.70 22.34 -1.15
N GLN A 129 2.57 21.87 -1.67
CA GLN A 129 2.56 20.72 -2.57
C GLN A 129 3.30 20.97 -3.89
N ASP A 130 3.39 22.23 -4.33
CA ASP A 130 4.14 22.57 -5.53
C ASP A 130 5.66 22.38 -5.37
N GLU A 131 6.22 22.58 -4.16
CA GLU A 131 7.62 22.23 -3.88
C GLU A 131 7.86 20.72 -4.04
N THR A 132 6.99 19.92 -3.44
CA THR A 132 7.03 18.46 -3.54
C THR A 132 6.91 17.98 -5.00
N LEU A 133 5.92 18.48 -5.73
CA LEU A 133 5.66 18.07 -7.11
C LEU A 133 6.78 18.49 -8.07
N ARG A 134 7.39 19.68 -7.88
CA ARG A 134 8.57 20.11 -8.65
C ARG A 134 9.77 19.21 -8.39
N ALA A 135 9.98 18.76 -7.15
CA ALA A 135 11.05 17.80 -6.84
C ALA A 135 10.86 16.47 -7.58
N PHE A 136 9.65 15.95 -7.59
CA PHE A 136 9.31 14.74 -8.34
C PHE A 136 9.43 14.95 -9.87
N ASP A 137 8.98 16.09 -10.39
CA ASP A 137 9.08 16.43 -11.81
C ASP A 137 10.54 16.47 -12.27
N ASP A 138 11.44 17.05 -11.49
CA ASP A 138 12.88 17.06 -11.80
C ASP A 138 13.47 15.64 -11.83
N LEU A 139 13.07 14.75 -10.92
CA LEU A 139 13.52 13.36 -10.91
C LEU A 139 13.02 12.60 -12.15
N VAL A 140 11.79 12.86 -12.60
CA VAL A 140 11.26 12.30 -13.85
C VAL A 140 12.05 12.83 -15.05
N ARG A 141 12.26 14.14 -15.13
CA ARG A 141 13.06 14.78 -16.22
C ARG A 141 14.51 14.30 -16.25
N ALA A 142 15.08 14.00 -15.07
CA ALA A 142 16.41 13.42 -14.95
C ALA A 142 16.48 11.92 -15.31
N GLY A 143 15.34 11.29 -15.62
CA GLY A 143 15.25 9.86 -15.96
C GLY A 143 15.43 8.90 -14.78
N LYS A 144 15.51 9.41 -13.54
CA LYS A 144 15.66 8.61 -12.31
C LYS A 144 14.35 7.98 -11.83
N VAL A 145 13.22 8.56 -12.25
CA VAL A 145 11.87 8.11 -11.92
C VAL A 145 11.05 8.07 -13.21
N ARG A 146 10.24 7.03 -13.38
CA ARG A 146 9.34 6.92 -14.54
C ARG A 146 8.00 7.59 -14.26
N TYR A 147 7.38 7.24 -13.12
CA TYR A 147 6.08 7.74 -12.70
C TYR A 147 6.10 8.11 -11.23
N ILE A 148 5.22 9.02 -10.84
CA ILE A 148 5.06 9.44 -9.45
C ILE A 148 3.67 9.09 -8.90
N GLY A 149 3.60 8.82 -7.60
CA GLY A 149 2.37 8.45 -6.91
C GLY A 149 2.28 9.05 -5.51
N ALA A 150 1.12 8.92 -4.92
CA ALA A 150 0.83 9.31 -3.55
C ALA A 150 0.39 8.10 -2.71
N SER A 151 0.48 8.20 -1.39
CA SER A 151 0.00 7.17 -0.48
C SER A 151 -0.69 7.77 0.72
N THR A 152 -1.88 7.26 1.02
CA THR A 152 -2.71 7.63 2.17
C THR A 152 -3.06 9.13 2.20
N PHE A 153 -3.26 9.69 1.02
CA PHE A 153 -3.72 11.07 0.87
C PHE A 153 -5.24 11.16 1.04
N PRO A 154 -5.76 12.22 1.67
CA PRO A 154 -7.17 12.55 1.57
C PRO A 154 -7.50 12.99 0.14
N SER A 155 -8.72 12.74 -0.31
CA SER A 155 -9.16 13.02 -1.69
C SER A 155 -8.90 14.47 -2.11
N TRP A 156 -9.17 15.44 -1.20
CA TRP A 156 -8.94 16.86 -1.48
C TRP A 156 -7.45 17.17 -1.76
N ALA A 157 -6.52 16.51 -1.05
CA ALA A 157 -5.09 16.74 -1.25
C ALA A 157 -4.57 16.08 -2.54
N VAL A 158 -5.16 14.94 -2.94
CA VAL A 158 -4.91 14.37 -4.27
C VAL A 158 -5.38 15.34 -5.35
N MET A 159 -6.60 15.89 -5.22
CA MET A 159 -7.14 16.85 -6.19
C MET A 159 -6.30 18.12 -6.27
N GLU A 160 -5.85 18.67 -5.12
CA GLU A 160 -4.96 19.82 -5.08
C GLU A 160 -3.64 19.53 -5.84
N ALA A 161 -3.03 18.36 -5.62
CA ALA A 161 -1.80 17.97 -6.33
C ALA A 161 -2.02 17.87 -7.85
N LEU A 162 -3.16 17.31 -8.29
CA LEU A 162 -3.50 17.23 -9.71
C LEU A 162 -3.68 18.62 -10.34
N ALA A 163 -4.38 19.52 -9.66
CA ALA A 163 -4.60 20.89 -10.11
C ALA A 163 -3.28 21.69 -10.18
N ILE A 164 -2.38 21.51 -9.21
CA ILE A 164 -1.04 22.13 -9.22
C ILE A 164 -0.23 21.60 -10.40
N SER A 165 -0.25 20.29 -10.64
CA SER A 165 0.47 19.68 -11.76
C SER A 165 -0.04 20.21 -13.11
N GLU A 166 -1.34 20.33 -13.29
CA GLU A 166 -1.96 20.90 -14.48
C GLU A 166 -1.57 22.37 -14.68
N LYS A 167 -1.72 23.18 -13.61
CA LYS A 167 -1.42 24.62 -13.63
C LYS A 167 0.02 24.93 -14.04
N TYR A 168 0.97 24.12 -13.61
CA TYR A 168 2.40 24.37 -13.82
C TYR A 168 3.05 23.46 -14.86
N GLY A 169 2.28 22.59 -15.54
CA GLY A 169 2.80 21.66 -16.54
C GLY A 169 3.77 20.63 -15.95
N LEU A 170 3.54 20.18 -14.73
CA LEU A 170 4.37 19.20 -14.04
C LEU A 170 3.84 17.77 -14.28
N ASN A 171 4.72 16.78 -14.13
CA ASN A 171 4.27 15.40 -14.02
C ASN A 171 3.30 15.26 -12.83
N ARG A 172 2.22 14.49 -13.02
CA ARG A 172 1.17 14.31 -12.01
C ARG A 172 1.23 12.93 -11.39
N TYR A 173 0.64 12.77 -10.22
CA TYR A 173 0.42 11.44 -9.66
C TYR A 173 -0.40 10.57 -10.61
N VAL A 174 0.06 9.32 -10.79
CA VAL A 174 -0.62 8.29 -11.60
C VAL A 174 -1.29 7.23 -10.73
N SER A 175 -0.97 7.22 -9.44
CA SER A 175 -1.52 6.25 -8.47
C SER A 175 -1.75 6.87 -7.11
N GLU A 176 -2.70 6.29 -6.37
CA GLU A 176 -2.88 6.46 -4.93
C GLU A 176 -2.82 5.10 -4.24
N GLN A 177 -2.11 5.03 -3.11
CA GLN A 177 -1.92 3.82 -2.32
C GLN A 177 -2.60 3.97 -0.95
N PRO A 178 -3.94 3.73 -0.84
CA PRO A 178 -4.70 3.88 0.39
C PRO A 178 -4.73 2.62 1.24
N PRO A 179 -5.14 2.68 2.53
CA PRO A 179 -5.61 1.51 3.24
C PRO A 179 -6.97 1.06 2.67
N TYR A 180 -7.13 -0.24 2.39
CA TYR A 180 -8.42 -0.78 1.97
C TYR A 180 -8.50 -2.28 2.24
N ASN A 181 -9.54 -2.68 2.90
CA ASN A 181 -9.92 -4.06 3.19
C ASN A 181 -11.39 -4.08 3.63
N LEU A 182 -11.98 -5.27 3.78
CA LEU A 182 -13.38 -5.41 4.15
C LEU A 182 -13.75 -4.72 5.49
N LEU A 183 -12.79 -4.56 6.42
CA LEU A 183 -13.06 -3.89 7.70
C LEU A 183 -13.01 -2.36 7.63
N ASP A 184 -12.46 -1.80 6.56
CA ASP A 184 -12.34 -0.35 6.35
C ASP A 184 -12.53 0.01 4.88
N ARG A 185 -13.75 0.38 4.53
CA ARG A 185 -14.22 0.66 3.17
C ARG A 185 -14.37 2.15 2.88
N ARG A 186 -13.87 3.03 3.76
CA ARG A 186 -14.11 4.49 3.67
C ARG A 186 -13.60 5.16 2.40
N ILE A 187 -12.62 4.58 1.70
CA ILE A 187 -12.15 5.11 0.42
C ILE A 187 -13.23 5.08 -0.68
N GLU A 188 -14.26 4.25 -0.53
CA GLU A 188 -15.36 4.14 -1.50
C GLU A 188 -16.21 5.41 -1.58
N ASN A 189 -16.21 6.26 -0.52
CA ASN A 189 -17.02 7.47 -0.46
C ASN A 189 -16.53 8.58 -1.38
N GLU A 190 -15.21 8.82 -1.45
CA GLU A 190 -14.63 9.95 -2.20
C GLU A 190 -13.42 9.57 -3.02
N LEU A 191 -12.50 8.76 -2.45
CA LEU A 191 -11.22 8.49 -3.09
C LEU A 191 -11.37 7.65 -4.36
N LEU A 192 -12.16 6.58 -4.32
CA LEU A 192 -12.41 5.75 -5.51
C LEU A 192 -13.09 6.54 -6.62
N PRO A 193 -14.19 7.32 -6.39
CA PRO A 193 -14.78 8.20 -7.40
C PRO A 193 -13.78 9.21 -7.97
N LEU A 194 -12.90 9.78 -7.14
CA LEU A 194 -11.83 10.67 -7.61
C LEU A 194 -10.84 9.92 -8.51
N CYS A 195 -10.38 8.74 -8.07
CA CYS A 195 -9.43 7.94 -8.85
C CYS A 195 -10.01 7.52 -10.20
N GLU A 196 -11.28 7.15 -10.26
CA GLU A 196 -12.00 6.87 -11.50
C GLU A 196 -12.01 8.09 -12.43
N ARG A 197 -12.48 9.22 -11.91
CA ARG A 197 -12.59 10.46 -12.67
C ARG A 197 -11.28 10.93 -13.28
N TYR A 198 -10.18 10.78 -12.53
CA TYR A 198 -8.85 11.24 -12.93
C TYR A 198 -7.93 10.13 -13.40
N GLN A 199 -8.43 8.91 -13.55
CA GLN A 199 -7.70 7.73 -14.02
C GLN A 199 -6.41 7.46 -13.23
N LEU A 200 -6.51 7.45 -11.90
CA LEU A 200 -5.44 7.06 -11.00
C LEU A 200 -5.51 5.55 -10.72
N ALA A 201 -4.38 4.87 -10.72
CA ALA A 201 -4.30 3.50 -10.21
C ALA A 201 -4.54 3.49 -8.70
N VAL A 202 -5.32 2.54 -8.21
CA VAL A 202 -5.54 2.33 -6.77
C VAL A 202 -4.78 1.08 -6.32
N LEU A 203 -3.86 1.28 -5.37
CA LEU A 203 -2.91 0.26 -4.90
C LEU A 203 -3.11 0.01 -3.39
N PRO A 204 -4.14 -0.72 -2.97
CA PRO A 204 -4.48 -0.86 -1.56
C PRO A 204 -3.40 -1.54 -0.73
N TRP A 205 -3.03 -0.95 0.42
CA TRP A 205 -2.25 -1.65 1.43
C TRP A 205 -3.14 -2.27 2.52
N SER A 206 -2.64 -3.32 3.17
CA SER A 206 -3.34 -4.13 4.19
C SER A 206 -4.62 -4.81 3.67
N PRO A 207 -4.61 -5.48 2.51
CA PRO A 207 -5.82 -6.10 1.94
C PRO A 207 -6.44 -7.17 2.87
N VAL A 208 -5.64 -7.87 3.67
CA VAL A 208 -6.11 -8.83 4.68
C VAL A 208 -6.18 -8.21 6.09
N ALA A 209 -6.42 -6.90 6.19
CA ALA A 209 -6.55 -6.16 7.45
C ALA A 209 -5.36 -6.37 8.41
N GLY A 210 -4.12 -6.46 7.88
CA GLY A 210 -2.93 -6.72 8.69
C GLY A 210 -2.91 -8.09 9.37
N GLY A 211 -3.73 -9.02 8.91
CA GLY A 211 -3.88 -10.36 9.40
C GLY A 211 -5.16 -10.61 10.21
N VAL A 212 -5.98 -9.60 10.47
CA VAL A 212 -7.27 -9.79 11.16
C VAL A 212 -8.21 -10.68 10.33
N LEU A 213 -8.24 -10.46 9.01
CA LEU A 213 -9.01 -11.26 8.06
C LEU A 213 -8.30 -12.55 7.62
N THR A 214 -7.52 -13.19 8.48
CA THR A 214 -6.90 -14.50 8.22
C THR A 214 -7.41 -15.58 9.16
N GLY A 215 -8.38 -15.26 10.03
CA GLY A 215 -8.94 -16.18 11.01
C GLY A 215 -8.06 -16.44 12.25
N ARG A 216 -6.86 -15.85 12.35
CA ARG A 216 -5.94 -16.12 13.46
C ARG A 216 -6.21 -15.34 14.75
N TYR A 217 -6.98 -14.23 14.67
CA TYR A 217 -7.38 -13.43 15.83
C TYR A 217 -8.75 -13.89 16.31
N THR A 218 -8.89 -14.08 17.61
CA THR A 218 -10.15 -14.48 18.25
C THR A 218 -10.46 -13.54 19.41
N PRO A 219 -11.71 -13.51 19.92
CA PRO A 219 -12.04 -12.75 21.14
C PRO A 219 -11.18 -13.11 22.35
N ASP A 220 -10.74 -14.38 22.44
CA ASP A 220 -9.92 -14.89 23.55
C ASP A 220 -8.41 -14.63 23.33
N ASP A 221 -7.99 -14.36 22.08
CA ASP A 221 -6.59 -14.06 21.73
C ASP A 221 -6.50 -12.92 20.72
N LEU A 222 -6.40 -11.70 21.23
CA LEU A 222 -6.25 -10.47 20.45
C LEU A 222 -4.81 -10.20 20.02
N ARG A 223 -3.84 -11.00 20.51
CA ARG A 223 -2.41 -10.83 20.21
C ARG A 223 -1.72 -12.17 19.95
N PRO A 224 -2.20 -12.98 19.00
CA PRO A 224 -1.62 -14.29 18.72
C PRO A 224 -0.11 -14.19 18.51
N GLU A 225 0.61 -15.23 18.94
CA GLU A 225 2.07 -15.29 18.81
C GLU A 225 2.52 -15.02 17.36
N GLY A 226 3.56 -14.21 17.18
CA GLY A 226 4.07 -13.80 15.88
C GLY A 226 3.11 -12.89 15.08
N SER A 227 1.99 -12.45 15.65
CA SER A 227 1.04 -11.55 14.97
C SER A 227 1.59 -10.11 14.87
N ARG A 228 0.93 -9.30 14.06
CA ARG A 228 1.22 -7.86 13.99
C ARG A 228 0.80 -7.15 15.28
N ALA A 229 -0.30 -7.56 15.89
CA ALA A 229 -0.75 -7.02 17.19
C ALA A 229 0.27 -7.28 18.29
N GLN A 230 0.89 -8.47 18.33
CA GLN A 230 1.96 -8.76 19.29
C GLN A 230 3.18 -7.84 19.09
N ARG A 231 3.59 -7.61 17.84
CA ARG A 231 4.78 -6.80 17.52
C ARG A 231 4.58 -5.29 17.69
N TRP A 232 3.37 -4.79 17.41
CA TRP A 232 3.08 -3.35 17.40
C TRP A 232 2.30 -2.87 18.62
N GLY A 233 1.78 -3.80 19.45
CA GLY A 233 1.04 -3.48 20.67
C GLY A 233 -0.09 -2.51 20.42
N ALA A 234 -0.24 -1.52 21.30
CA ALA A 234 -1.31 -0.52 21.28
C ALA A 234 -1.52 0.17 19.92
N ARG A 235 -0.49 0.29 19.09
CA ARG A 235 -0.61 0.87 17.73
C ARG A 235 -1.46 0.04 16.78
N PHE A 236 -1.73 -1.21 17.12
CA PHE A 236 -2.52 -2.12 16.29
C PHE A 236 -3.90 -2.41 16.90
N GLU A 237 -4.15 -2.03 18.15
CA GLU A 237 -5.38 -2.35 18.88
C GLU A 237 -6.64 -1.78 18.21
N THR A 238 -6.58 -0.56 17.68
CA THR A 238 -7.70 0.07 16.95
C THR A 238 -8.15 -0.70 15.71
N ARG A 239 -7.35 -1.68 15.27
CA ARG A 239 -7.62 -2.53 14.10
C ARG A 239 -8.18 -3.89 14.45
N VAL A 240 -8.11 -4.29 15.73
CA VAL A 240 -8.66 -5.55 16.24
C VAL A 240 -9.87 -5.19 17.09
N THR A 241 -10.99 -4.94 16.46
CA THR A 241 -12.24 -4.57 17.13
C THR A 241 -13.16 -5.78 17.29
N PRO A 242 -14.07 -5.79 18.30
CA PRO A 242 -15.04 -6.89 18.44
C PRO A 242 -15.84 -7.11 17.15
N ARG A 243 -16.35 -6.03 16.52
CA ARG A 243 -17.11 -6.13 15.27
C ARG A 243 -16.23 -6.63 14.11
N GLY A 244 -14.96 -6.21 14.05
CA GLY A 244 -13.99 -6.71 13.06
C GLY A 244 -13.72 -8.20 13.19
N LEU A 245 -13.68 -8.73 14.41
CA LEU A 245 -13.53 -10.17 14.65
C LEU A 245 -14.79 -10.96 14.26
N GLU A 246 -16.00 -10.43 14.54
CA GLU A 246 -17.25 -11.03 14.05
C GLU A 246 -17.26 -11.12 12.52
N VAL A 247 -16.90 -10.04 11.83
CA VAL A 247 -16.78 -10.04 10.36
C VAL A 247 -15.74 -11.06 9.90
N ALA A 248 -14.58 -11.12 10.55
CA ALA A 248 -13.54 -12.09 10.18
C ALA A 248 -14.01 -13.55 10.36
N ALA A 249 -14.81 -13.84 11.39
CA ALA A 249 -15.40 -15.15 11.60
C ALA A 249 -16.42 -15.52 10.51
N GLU A 250 -17.26 -14.57 10.07
CA GLU A 250 -18.19 -14.83 8.96
C GLU A 250 -17.43 -15.03 7.63
N VAL A 251 -16.38 -14.25 7.37
CA VAL A 251 -15.52 -14.46 6.18
C VAL A 251 -14.84 -15.83 6.25
N ALA A 252 -14.47 -16.31 7.43
CA ALA A 252 -13.89 -17.65 7.57
C ALA A 252 -14.90 -18.76 7.20
N LYS A 253 -16.17 -18.65 7.63
CA LYS A 253 -17.24 -19.59 7.22
C LYS A 253 -17.46 -19.56 5.71
N MET A 254 -17.55 -18.35 5.13
CA MET A 254 -17.71 -18.19 3.68
C MET A 254 -16.54 -18.82 2.91
N ALA A 255 -15.31 -18.71 3.42
CA ALA A 255 -14.12 -19.28 2.81
C ALA A 255 -14.14 -20.83 2.87
N GLU A 256 -14.52 -21.41 4.02
CA GLU A 256 -14.68 -22.86 4.17
C GLU A 256 -15.70 -23.44 3.18
N GLU A 257 -16.87 -22.80 3.03
CA GLU A 257 -17.90 -23.17 2.05
C GLU A 257 -17.40 -23.16 0.59
N ARG A 258 -16.32 -22.39 0.30
CA ARG A 258 -15.73 -22.22 -1.02
C ARG A 258 -14.40 -22.98 -1.17
N GLU A 259 -14.06 -23.82 -0.23
CA GLU A 259 -12.84 -24.61 -0.21
C GLU A 259 -11.56 -23.77 -0.37
N MET A 260 -11.55 -22.56 0.24
CA MET A 260 -10.39 -21.65 0.20
C MET A 260 -9.99 -21.17 1.60
N SER A 261 -8.77 -20.62 1.74
CA SER A 261 -8.38 -20.00 3.00
C SER A 261 -9.11 -18.65 3.21
N THR A 262 -9.31 -18.28 4.48
CA THR A 262 -9.85 -16.96 4.85
C THR A 262 -9.02 -15.83 4.26
N SER A 263 -7.70 -16.01 4.21
CA SER A 263 -6.75 -15.06 3.61
C SER A 263 -6.97 -14.89 2.10
N GLN A 264 -7.18 -16.01 1.40
CA GLN A 264 -7.50 -16.00 -0.04
C GLN A 264 -8.79 -15.25 -0.32
N LEU A 265 -9.88 -15.57 0.41
CA LEU A 265 -11.18 -14.92 0.19
C LEU A 265 -11.12 -13.42 0.49
N ALA A 266 -10.46 -13.02 1.59
CA ALA A 266 -10.27 -11.61 1.92
C ALA A 266 -9.44 -10.85 0.87
N LEU A 267 -8.38 -11.47 0.35
CA LEU A 267 -7.53 -10.90 -0.70
C LEU A 267 -8.27 -10.81 -2.04
N LEU A 268 -9.02 -11.87 -2.40
CA LEU A 268 -9.86 -11.94 -3.59
C LEU A 268 -10.93 -10.84 -3.59
N TRP A 269 -11.58 -10.62 -2.43
CA TRP A 269 -12.54 -9.54 -2.27
C TRP A 269 -11.93 -8.18 -2.62
N VAL A 270 -10.75 -7.84 -2.08
CA VAL A 270 -10.07 -6.56 -2.39
C VAL A 270 -9.66 -6.51 -3.86
N LYS A 271 -9.07 -7.59 -4.39
CA LYS A 271 -8.57 -7.65 -5.77
C LYS A 271 -9.69 -7.36 -6.79
N ASP A 272 -10.90 -7.84 -6.53
CA ASP A 272 -12.01 -7.75 -7.47
C ASP A 272 -13.03 -6.65 -7.14
N GLN A 273 -12.69 -5.74 -6.20
CA GLN A 273 -13.47 -4.52 -6.08
C GLN A 273 -13.27 -3.60 -7.29
N PRO A 274 -14.32 -2.88 -7.71
CA PRO A 274 -14.21 -1.91 -8.80
C PRO A 274 -13.06 -0.92 -8.55
N LEU A 275 -12.38 -0.52 -9.63
CA LEU A 275 -11.30 0.47 -9.64
C LEU A 275 -9.99 0.07 -8.93
N ILE A 276 -9.94 -1.08 -8.28
CA ILE A 276 -8.69 -1.57 -7.66
C ILE A 276 -7.76 -2.08 -8.76
N THR A 277 -6.55 -1.53 -8.80
CA THR A 277 -5.53 -1.93 -9.77
C THR A 277 -4.75 -3.14 -9.27
N ALA A 278 -4.12 -3.04 -8.11
CA ALA A 278 -3.33 -4.14 -7.53
C ALA A 278 -3.22 -3.96 -6.00
N PRO A 279 -3.91 -4.76 -5.19
CA PRO A 279 -3.66 -4.78 -3.75
C PRO A 279 -2.25 -5.26 -3.44
N ILE A 280 -1.62 -4.62 -2.44
CA ILE A 280 -0.27 -4.92 -2.01
C ILE A 280 -0.33 -6.01 -0.95
N TYR A 281 0.07 -7.21 -1.34
CA TYR A 281 0.16 -8.36 -0.44
C TYR A 281 1.60 -8.52 0.05
N GLY A 282 1.80 -8.49 1.38
CA GLY A 282 3.11 -8.60 2.03
C GLY A 282 3.24 -9.90 2.81
N PRO A 283 3.59 -11.03 2.17
CA PRO A 283 3.81 -12.30 2.84
C PRO A 283 5.00 -12.23 3.80
N ARG A 284 4.98 -13.05 4.85
CA ARG A 284 6.11 -13.20 5.78
C ARG A 284 6.89 -14.48 5.56
N THR A 285 6.27 -15.44 4.93
CA THR A 285 6.85 -16.74 4.60
C THR A 285 6.47 -17.12 3.18
N LEU A 286 7.24 -18.02 2.57
CA LEU A 286 6.90 -18.58 1.26
C LEU A 286 5.52 -19.25 1.28
N ALA A 287 5.17 -19.94 2.36
CA ALA A 287 3.84 -20.54 2.51
C ALA A 287 2.69 -19.51 2.44
N HIS A 288 2.88 -18.30 3.00
CA HIS A 288 1.88 -17.24 2.85
C HIS A 288 1.76 -16.75 1.41
N LEU A 289 2.86 -16.73 0.65
CA LEU A 289 2.79 -16.40 -0.77
C LEU A 289 2.06 -17.49 -1.54
N GLU A 290 2.44 -18.75 -1.33
CA GLU A 290 1.80 -19.90 -2.01
C GLU A 290 0.29 -19.96 -1.75
N ASP A 291 -0.15 -19.66 -0.52
CA ASP A 291 -1.58 -19.55 -0.19
C ASP A 291 -2.27 -18.43 -1.00
N ALA A 292 -1.59 -17.32 -1.28
CA ALA A 292 -2.17 -16.20 -2.01
C ALA A 292 -2.14 -16.36 -3.54
N LEU A 293 -1.19 -17.11 -4.11
CA LEU A 293 -1.01 -17.21 -5.57
C LEU A 293 -2.25 -17.66 -6.35
N PRO A 294 -3.08 -18.61 -5.87
CA PRO A 294 -4.30 -19.01 -6.59
C PRO A 294 -5.25 -17.84 -6.88
N VAL A 295 -5.24 -16.78 -6.03
CA VAL A 295 -6.09 -15.59 -6.20
C VAL A 295 -5.81 -14.86 -7.53
N LEU A 296 -4.64 -15.04 -8.13
CA LEU A 296 -4.30 -14.46 -9.43
C LEU A 296 -5.22 -14.94 -10.57
N GLU A 297 -5.72 -16.18 -10.48
CA GLU A 297 -6.59 -16.80 -11.50
C GLU A 297 -8.06 -16.86 -11.08
N MET A 298 -8.37 -16.56 -9.81
CA MET A 298 -9.73 -16.57 -9.28
C MET A 298 -10.45 -15.26 -9.58
N SER A 299 -11.78 -15.31 -9.58
CA SER A 299 -12.68 -14.16 -9.64
C SER A 299 -13.72 -14.27 -8.53
N LEU A 300 -14.03 -13.14 -7.90
CA LEU A 300 -15.10 -13.07 -6.90
C LEU A 300 -16.44 -13.25 -7.61
N ALA A 301 -17.24 -14.20 -7.14
CA ALA A 301 -18.57 -14.44 -7.67
C ALA A 301 -19.51 -13.24 -7.39
N ASP A 302 -20.36 -12.92 -8.35
CA ASP A 302 -21.26 -11.76 -8.21
C ASP A 302 -22.29 -11.97 -7.09
N GLU A 303 -22.69 -13.22 -6.83
CA GLU A 303 -23.57 -13.59 -5.71
C GLU A 303 -22.93 -13.37 -4.34
N ASP A 304 -21.61 -13.32 -4.24
CA ASP A 304 -20.90 -13.07 -2.99
C ASP A 304 -20.89 -11.59 -2.59
N ARG A 305 -20.97 -10.67 -3.55
CA ARG A 305 -20.85 -9.23 -3.29
C ARG A 305 -21.88 -8.73 -2.27
N PRO A 306 -23.19 -9.05 -2.38
CA PRO A 306 -24.18 -8.65 -1.38
C PRO A 306 -23.91 -9.23 0.02
N LEU A 307 -23.30 -10.42 0.12
CA LEU A 307 -22.95 -11.03 1.41
C LEU A 307 -21.89 -10.20 2.13
N PHE A 308 -20.84 -9.77 1.41
CA PHE A 308 -19.83 -8.87 1.98
C PHE A 308 -20.39 -7.49 2.33
N ASP A 309 -21.29 -6.95 1.49
CA ASP A 309 -21.94 -5.67 1.74
C ASP A 309 -22.85 -5.70 2.99
N ALA A 310 -23.44 -6.85 3.30
CA ALA A 310 -24.20 -7.06 4.52
C ALA A 310 -23.31 -7.14 5.77
N LEU A 311 -22.07 -7.65 5.64
CA LEU A 311 -21.11 -7.70 6.74
C LEU A 311 -20.58 -6.32 7.11
N VAL A 312 -20.16 -5.55 6.09
CA VAL A 312 -19.70 -4.17 6.22
C VAL A 312 -20.24 -3.35 5.05
N HIS A 313 -21.19 -2.48 5.34
CA HIS A 313 -21.83 -1.65 4.31
C HIS A 313 -20.79 -0.82 3.53
N PRO A 314 -20.94 -0.66 2.19
CA PRO A 314 -20.08 0.20 1.38
C PRO A 314 -19.86 1.58 2.01
N GLY A 315 -18.61 2.05 1.97
CA GLY A 315 -18.21 3.34 2.54
C GLY A 315 -18.06 3.38 4.05
N ASN A 316 -18.38 2.31 4.79
CA ASN A 316 -18.26 2.24 6.25
C ASN A 316 -16.95 1.58 6.72
N ALA A 317 -16.72 1.63 8.03
CA ALA A 317 -15.62 0.94 8.69
C ALA A 317 -16.06 0.35 10.03
N VAL A 318 -15.55 -0.84 10.33
CA VAL A 318 -15.70 -1.52 11.63
C VAL A 318 -14.38 -1.64 12.37
N ALA A 319 -13.27 -1.30 11.69
CA ALA A 319 -11.94 -1.15 12.27
C ALA A 319 -11.21 0.02 11.60
N ASP A 320 -10.27 0.67 12.29
CA ASP A 320 -9.70 1.93 11.82
C ASP A 320 -8.30 1.74 11.21
N PHE A 321 -8.22 1.60 9.91
CA PHE A 321 -6.96 1.54 9.16
C PHE A 321 -6.45 2.91 8.72
N HIS A 322 -7.29 3.94 8.68
CA HIS A 322 -6.91 5.31 8.40
C HIS A 322 -6.26 6.00 9.61
N ASP A 323 -6.49 5.51 10.84
CA ASP A 323 -5.84 6.00 12.06
C ASP A 323 -4.33 5.75 12.15
N SER A 324 -3.77 4.98 11.20
CA SER A 324 -2.31 4.93 11.06
C SER A 324 -1.69 6.32 10.81
N ASN A 325 -2.53 7.30 10.54
CA ASN A 325 -2.19 8.69 10.30
C ASN A 325 -2.80 9.60 11.35
N ASN A 326 -2.32 9.48 12.58
CA ASN A 326 -2.66 10.42 13.67
C ASN A 326 -2.53 11.91 13.25
N TRP A 327 -1.71 12.20 12.23
CA TRP A 327 -1.53 13.54 11.69
C TRP A 327 -2.82 14.15 11.12
N MET A 328 -3.75 13.38 10.52
CA MET A 328 -5.03 13.94 10.06
C MET A 328 -5.92 14.36 11.23
N LYS A 329 -6.06 13.52 12.24
CA LYS A 329 -6.82 13.81 13.46
C LYS A 329 -6.16 14.88 14.32
N ALA A 330 -4.84 14.82 14.49
CA ALA A 330 -4.09 15.82 15.24
C ALA A 330 -4.22 17.23 14.63
N ARG A 331 -4.26 17.35 13.30
CA ARG A 331 -4.38 18.64 12.62
C ARG A 331 -5.72 19.34 12.84
N VAL A 332 -6.81 18.60 12.80
CA VAL A 332 -8.13 19.16 13.12
C VAL A 332 -8.19 19.65 14.58
N ALA A 333 -7.51 18.95 15.49
CA ALA A 333 -7.44 19.33 16.90
C ALA A 333 -6.49 20.51 17.20
N ILE A 334 -5.44 20.70 16.39
CA ILE A 334 -4.38 21.71 16.64
C ILE A 334 -4.65 23.05 15.92
N THR A 335 -5.61 23.12 15.00
CA THR A 335 -5.91 24.39 14.33
C THR A 335 -6.56 25.36 15.32
N PRO A 336 -5.87 26.47 15.73
CA PRO A 336 -6.37 27.39 16.77
C PRO A 336 -7.73 27.98 16.42
N SER A 337 -8.02 28.16 15.12
CA SER A 337 -9.30 28.68 14.61
C SER A 337 -10.50 27.77 14.89
N LEU A 338 -10.28 26.47 15.08
CA LEU A 338 -11.32 25.50 15.42
C LEU A 338 -11.43 25.30 16.95
N ALA A 339 -10.33 25.39 17.69
CA ALA A 339 -10.32 25.32 19.14
C ALA A 339 -11.01 26.53 19.79
N SER A 340 -10.94 27.72 19.16
CA SER A 340 -11.60 28.94 19.63
C SER A 340 -13.10 29.04 19.34
N ARG A 341 -13.69 28.05 18.64
CA ARG A 341 -15.11 27.98 18.27
C ARG A 341 -15.93 27.02 19.13
N ARG A 342 -15.33 26.47 20.21
CA ARG A 342 -16.02 25.61 21.18
C ARG A 342 -16.36 26.43 22.45
#